data_ade2f520e0e0970a0387f1f408f4f527
#
_entry.id   ade2f520e0e0970a0387f1f408f4f527
#
_cell.length_a   1.000
_cell.length_b   1.000
_cell.length_c   1.000
_cell.angle_alpha   90.00
_cell.angle_beta   90.00
_cell.angle_gamma   90.00
#
_symmetry.space_group_name_H-M   'P 1'
#
loop_
_entity.id
_entity.type
_entity.pdbx_description
1 polymer ?
#
loop_
_entity_poly.entity_id
_entity_poly.type
_entity_poly.pdbx_seq_one_letter_code
_entity_poly.pdbx_strand_id
1 'polypeptide(L)'
;MTADAENAGDLTCSQFSVLQSLAQKPLASQRSIAEHTGLSVRTVNTAVRQLIGRGDLEKAGSAGLQVTEQGNAALEPYRVDNAIILAAGLSTRFAPISYEKPKGLLRVRDEVLIERQIRQLKEAGIDDITVVVGYKKEHFFYLEELFGVDIVVNEHYATRNNHSSLMVVLDRLKRTYICSSDNYFVENPFESHVYGAYYATQYAQDVTDEWCVHLGSRGRIVGATIGGRDSQIMLGHAFFDEPFSRHMSKIIHGEWDLPVTKDKLWENLFIDHIDELYMVARPYPAEMVHEFDALDDLREFDPHFIENVDLLAFDNIARALGCKKTDICDVYPLKQGLTNLSCHVRVGDAEYVYRHPGVGTESLVDRRAEFAGLNIARDLGLDNTFITGDPETGW
;
A
#
# COMPACT_ATOMS: atom_id res chain seq x y z
N MET A 1 -10.93 -28.26 -10.75
CA MET A 1 -10.35 -29.38 -9.96
C MET A 1 -10.32 -28.93 -8.52
N THR A 2 -10.94 -29.68 -7.65
CA THR A 2 -11.23 -29.37 -6.24
C THR A 2 -9.93 -29.19 -5.44
N ALA A 3 -9.75 -27.98 -4.88
CA ALA A 3 -8.67 -27.64 -3.93
C ALA A 3 -9.01 -28.19 -2.52
N ASP A 4 -9.33 -29.45 -2.41
CA ASP A 4 -9.54 -30.20 -1.16
C ASP A 4 -8.74 -31.52 -1.26
N ALA A 5 -7.46 -31.42 -1.65
CA ALA A 5 -6.50 -32.48 -1.31
C ALA A 5 -6.03 -32.18 0.12
N GLU A 6 -6.90 -32.50 1.09
CA GLU A 6 -6.52 -32.58 2.50
C GLU A 6 -5.37 -33.57 2.64
N ASN A 7 -4.13 -33.05 2.77
CA ASN A 7 -3.11 -33.80 3.46
C ASN A 7 -3.63 -34.09 4.87
N ALA A 8 -3.57 -35.31 5.34
CA ALA A 8 -4.12 -35.75 6.64
C ALA A 8 -3.51 -35.02 7.88
N GLY A 9 -2.74 -33.95 7.65
CA GLY A 9 -2.10 -33.09 8.63
C GLY A 9 -2.55 -31.63 8.65
N ASP A 10 -3.17 -31.13 7.59
CA ASP A 10 -3.49 -29.70 7.45
C ASP A 10 -4.74 -29.30 8.25
N LEU A 11 -4.71 -28.07 8.81
CA LEU A 11 -5.86 -27.51 9.48
C LEU A 11 -6.90 -27.06 8.44
N THR A 12 -8.18 -27.26 8.74
CA THR A 12 -9.23 -26.55 8.00
C THR A 12 -9.23 -25.07 8.38
N CYS A 13 -9.77 -24.19 7.54
CA CYS A 13 -9.87 -22.75 7.82
C CYS A 13 -10.48 -22.47 9.21
N SER A 14 -11.55 -23.18 9.59
CA SER A 14 -12.19 -23.02 10.92
C SER A 14 -11.29 -23.51 12.07
N GLN A 15 -10.55 -24.60 11.87
CA GLN A 15 -9.59 -25.09 12.86
C GLN A 15 -8.43 -24.11 13.04
N PHE A 16 -7.88 -23.62 11.93
CA PHE A 16 -6.85 -22.60 11.92
C PHE A 16 -7.31 -21.34 12.69
N SER A 17 -8.47 -20.78 12.34
CA SER A 17 -8.99 -19.57 12.98
C SER A 17 -9.18 -19.75 14.49
N VAL A 18 -9.71 -20.90 14.94
CA VAL A 18 -9.88 -21.18 16.36
C VAL A 18 -8.51 -21.35 17.05
N LEU A 19 -7.59 -22.08 16.46
CA LEU A 19 -6.28 -22.36 17.05
C LEU A 19 -5.44 -21.07 17.15
N GLN A 20 -5.39 -20.29 16.08
CA GLN A 20 -4.70 -19.00 16.03
C GLN A 20 -5.27 -18.02 17.05
N SER A 21 -6.61 -17.90 17.16
CA SER A 21 -7.25 -16.99 18.11
C SER A 21 -6.88 -17.31 19.55
N LEU A 22 -6.76 -18.59 19.88
CA LEU A 22 -6.36 -19.06 21.22
C LEU A 22 -4.85 -18.93 21.47
N ALA A 23 -4.02 -19.02 20.44
CA ALA A 23 -2.57 -18.80 20.54
C ALA A 23 -2.26 -17.32 20.76
N GLN A 24 -3.02 -16.41 20.13
CA GLN A 24 -2.83 -14.96 20.28
C GLN A 24 -3.36 -14.43 21.61
N LYS A 25 -4.49 -14.96 22.08
CA LYS A 25 -5.15 -14.47 23.28
C LYS A 25 -5.95 -15.56 23.99
N PRO A 26 -5.77 -15.76 25.31
CA PRO A 26 -6.62 -16.64 26.09
C PRO A 26 -8.08 -16.17 26.02
N LEU A 27 -8.97 -17.00 25.47
CA LEU A 27 -10.39 -16.74 25.37
C LEU A 27 -11.17 -17.64 26.32
N ALA A 28 -12.04 -17.02 27.14
CA ALA A 28 -12.71 -17.68 28.25
C ALA A 28 -13.80 -18.69 27.83
N SER A 29 -14.34 -18.58 26.62
CA SER A 29 -15.46 -19.41 26.17
C SER A 29 -15.51 -19.58 24.66
N GLN A 30 -16.21 -20.62 24.19
CA GLN A 30 -16.48 -20.81 22.77
C GLN A 30 -17.29 -19.66 22.14
N ARG A 31 -18.05 -18.94 22.95
CA ARG A 31 -18.78 -17.75 22.49
C ARG A 31 -17.82 -16.60 22.22
N SER A 32 -16.84 -16.37 23.11
CA SER A 32 -15.78 -15.37 22.90
C SER A 32 -14.93 -15.70 21.68
N ILE A 33 -14.65 -17.00 21.44
CA ILE A 33 -13.91 -17.44 20.21
C ILE A 33 -14.77 -17.15 18.97
N ALA A 34 -16.09 -17.43 19.01
CA ALA A 34 -17.00 -17.16 17.90
C ALA A 34 -17.07 -15.66 17.58
N GLU A 35 -17.18 -14.81 18.60
CA GLU A 35 -17.17 -13.35 18.46
C GLU A 35 -15.84 -12.83 17.87
N HIS A 36 -14.72 -13.39 18.33
CA HIS A 36 -13.39 -12.99 17.83
C HIS A 36 -13.10 -13.46 16.40
N THR A 37 -13.51 -14.69 16.05
CA THR A 37 -13.24 -15.29 14.74
C THR A 37 -14.30 -15.01 13.69
N GLY A 38 -15.45 -14.45 14.05
CA GLY A 38 -16.60 -14.29 13.17
C GLY A 38 -17.30 -15.63 12.81
N LEU A 39 -16.88 -16.74 13.41
CA LEU A 39 -17.47 -18.07 13.17
C LEU A 39 -18.74 -18.27 13.98
N SER A 40 -19.65 -19.14 13.50
CA SER A 40 -20.79 -19.55 14.32
C SER A 40 -20.32 -20.37 15.54
N VAL A 41 -21.00 -20.27 16.67
CA VAL A 41 -20.71 -21.06 17.87
C VAL A 41 -20.70 -22.57 17.56
N ARG A 42 -21.58 -23.02 16.65
CA ARG A 42 -21.61 -24.42 16.20
C ARG A 42 -20.33 -24.82 15.47
N THR A 43 -19.82 -23.96 14.59
CA THR A 43 -18.56 -24.18 13.86
C THR A 43 -17.39 -24.23 14.84
N VAL A 44 -17.30 -23.26 15.76
CA VAL A 44 -16.29 -23.24 16.83
C VAL A 44 -16.32 -24.51 17.66
N ASN A 45 -17.50 -24.95 18.11
CA ASN A 45 -17.65 -26.19 18.89
C ASN A 45 -17.13 -27.42 18.14
N THR A 46 -17.40 -27.48 16.84
CA THR A 46 -16.92 -28.59 15.99
C THR A 46 -15.40 -28.55 15.87
N ALA A 47 -14.83 -27.36 15.53
CA ALA A 47 -13.39 -27.17 15.42
C ALA A 47 -12.65 -27.49 16.73
N VAL A 48 -13.13 -26.97 17.86
CA VAL A 48 -12.55 -27.25 19.19
C VAL A 48 -12.53 -28.76 19.50
N ARG A 49 -13.63 -29.47 19.24
CA ARG A 49 -13.66 -30.94 19.47
C ARG A 49 -12.65 -31.66 18.59
N GLN A 50 -12.52 -31.27 17.33
CA GLN A 50 -11.55 -31.87 16.40
C GLN A 50 -10.12 -31.57 16.82
N LEU A 51 -9.81 -30.31 17.19
CA LEU A 51 -8.48 -29.92 17.67
C LEU A 51 -8.09 -30.60 18.97
N ILE A 52 -9.04 -30.81 19.93
CA ILE A 52 -8.79 -31.62 21.11
C ILE A 52 -8.53 -33.09 20.73
N GLY A 53 -9.32 -33.64 19.80
CA GLY A 53 -9.14 -34.99 19.30
C GLY A 53 -7.80 -35.23 18.59
N ARG A 54 -7.24 -34.21 17.98
CA ARG A 54 -5.91 -34.18 17.37
C ARG A 54 -4.78 -33.98 18.38
N GLY A 55 -5.09 -33.47 19.57
CA GLY A 55 -4.10 -33.08 20.56
C GLY A 55 -3.54 -31.65 20.39
N ASP A 56 -4.10 -30.84 19.48
CA ASP A 56 -3.68 -29.47 19.24
C ASP A 56 -4.19 -28.51 20.34
N LEU A 57 -5.29 -28.88 21.02
CA LEU A 57 -5.87 -28.16 22.15
C LEU A 57 -6.08 -29.11 23.35
N GLU A 58 -5.94 -28.56 24.54
CA GLU A 58 -6.32 -29.23 25.77
C GLU A 58 -7.23 -28.39 26.67
N LYS A 59 -7.92 -29.06 27.60
CA LYS A 59 -8.72 -28.40 28.63
C LYS A 59 -7.87 -28.16 29.88
N ALA A 60 -7.60 -26.90 30.17
CA ALA A 60 -6.78 -26.47 31.31
C ALA A 60 -7.64 -26.11 32.54
N GLY A 61 -8.57 -26.98 32.94
CA GLY A 61 -9.40 -26.82 34.13
C GLY A 61 -10.21 -25.51 34.12
N SER A 62 -9.99 -24.65 35.09
CA SER A 62 -10.64 -23.32 35.19
C SER A 62 -10.09 -22.29 34.20
N ALA A 63 -8.94 -22.55 33.57
CA ALA A 63 -8.34 -21.65 32.59
C ALA A 63 -8.94 -21.80 31.17
N GLY A 64 -9.84 -22.76 30.96
CA GLY A 64 -10.54 -22.94 29.70
C GLY A 64 -9.78 -23.83 28.70
N LEU A 65 -9.57 -23.34 27.47
CA LEU A 65 -8.84 -24.05 26.41
C LEU A 65 -7.42 -23.49 26.30
N GLN A 66 -6.45 -24.38 26.14
CA GLN A 66 -5.05 -24.03 25.96
C GLN A 66 -4.49 -24.71 24.70
N VAL A 67 -3.67 -23.97 23.93
CA VAL A 67 -2.94 -24.50 22.79
C VAL A 67 -1.77 -25.32 23.31
N THR A 68 -1.59 -26.52 22.79
CA THR A 68 -0.49 -27.44 23.15
C THR A 68 0.76 -27.13 22.30
N GLU A 69 1.89 -27.77 22.62
CA GLU A 69 3.07 -27.73 21.73
C GLU A 69 2.76 -28.29 20.33
N GLN A 70 1.94 -29.33 20.25
CA GLN A 70 1.48 -29.90 18.98
C GLN A 70 0.60 -28.87 18.22
N GLY A 71 -0.27 -28.14 18.93
CA GLY A 71 -1.08 -27.08 18.34
C GLY A 71 -0.24 -25.92 17.80
N ASN A 72 0.80 -25.51 18.53
CA ASN A 72 1.75 -24.51 18.02
C ASN A 72 2.49 -25.02 16.78
N ALA A 73 2.96 -26.27 16.78
CA ALA A 73 3.59 -26.89 15.63
C ALA A 73 2.63 -26.99 14.43
N ALA A 74 1.32 -27.19 14.67
CA ALA A 74 0.31 -27.22 13.61
C ALA A 74 0.05 -25.84 12.97
N LEU A 75 0.40 -24.74 13.64
CA LEU A 75 0.34 -23.39 13.10
C LEU A 75 1.58 -23.02 12.26
N GLU A 76 2.73 -23.62 12.49
CA GLU A 76 3.99 -23.27 11.81
C GLU A 76 3.92 -23.26 10.27
N PRO A 77 3.20 -24.19 9.58
CA PRO A 77 3.05 -24.12 8.11
C PRO A 77 2.32 -22.85 7.62
N TYR A 78 1.63 -22.15 8.51
CA TYR A 78 0.87 -20.92 8.21
C TYR A 78 1.62 -19.66 8.63
N ARG A 79 2.83 -19.79 9.17
CA ARG A 79 3.65 -18.65 9.57
C ARG A 79 4.00 -17.78 8.37
N VAL A 80 3.95 -16.48 8.56
CA VAL A 80 4.40 -15.48 7.57
C VAL A 80 5.92 -15.47 7.55
N ASP A 81 6.51 -15.63 6.39
CA ASP A 81 7.97 -15.61 6.23
C ASP A 81 8.52 -14.19 6.22
N ASN A 82 7.88 -13.30 5.45
CA ASN A 82 8.39 -11.95 5.23
C ASN A 82 7.30 -10.97 4.73
N ALA A 83 7.71 -9.71 4.56
CA ALA A 83 6.90 -8.69 3.93
C ALA A 83 7.70 -7.93 2.87
N ILE A 84 7.02 -7.53 1.80
CA ILE A 84 7.56 -6.67 0.73
C ILE A 84 6.71 -5.41 0.67
N ILE A 85 7.33 -4.24 0.85
CA ILE A 85 6.68 -2.94 0.74
C ILE A 85 7.07 -2.30 -0.60
N LEU A 86 6.09 -2.06 -1.46
CA LEU A 86 6.27 -1.46 -2.78
C LEU A 86 6.28 0.07 -2.65
N ALA A 87 7.46 0.69 -2.84
CA ALA A 87 7.70 2.11 -2.66
C ALA A 87 8.42 2.75 -3.87
N ALA A 88 8.35 2.13 -5.05
CA ALA A 88 9.11 2.57 -6.22
C ALA A 88 8.38 3.61 -7.10
N GLY A 89 7.08 3.86 -6.87
CA GLY A 89 6.20 4.66 -7.71
C GLY A 89 6.54 6.15 -7.77
N LEU A 90 6.19 6.79 -8.88
CA LEU A 90 6.38 8.23 -9.10
C LEU A 90 5.39 9.12 -8.32
N SER A 91 4.26 8.58 -7.90
CA SER A 91 3.19 9.29 -7.17
C SER A 91 2.76 10.62 -7.83
N THR A 92 2.63 10.64 -9.15
CA THR A 92 2.43 11.86 -9.96
C THR A 92 1.19 12.64 -9.59
N ARG A 93 0.12 11.97 -9.12
CA ARG A 93 -1.12 12.59 -8.63
C ARG A 93 -0.91 13.44 -7.37
N PHE A 94 0.19 13.24 -6.65
CA PHE A 94 0.56 13.98 -5.44
C PHE A 94 1.42 15.24 -5.70
N ALA A 95 1.45 15.75 -6.91
CA ALA A 95 2.13 17.01 -7.18
C ALA A 95 1.53 18.18 -6.37
N PRO A 96 2.34 19.11 -5.84
CA PRO A 96 3.80 19.20 -5.95
C PRO A 96 4.57 18.38 -4.92
N ILE A 97 3.91 17.70 -3.99
CA ILE A 97 4.53 16.93 -2.90
C ILE A 97 5.50 15.89 -3.47
N SER A 98 5.05 15.13 -4.46
CA SER A 98 5.86 14.09 -5.10
C SER A 98 7.10 14.64 -5.83
N TYR A 99 7.14 15.94 -6.12
CA TYR A 99 8.34 16.57 -6.68
C TYR A 99 9.49 16.64 -5.68
N GLU A 100 9.19 16.63 -4.39
CA GLU A 100 10.17 16.73 -3.32
C GLU A 100 10.37 15.43 -2.54
N LYS A 101 9.26 14.73 -2.21
CA LYS A 101 9.29 13.51 -1.38
C LYS A 101 8.47 12.38 -1.99
N PRO A 102 8.91 11.11 -1.89
CA PRO A 102 8.07 9.95 -2.17
C PRO A 102 6.85 9.90 -1.24
N LYS A 103 5.71 9.44 -1.75
CA LYS A 103 4.43 9.37 -1.02
C LYS A 103 4.55 8.58 0.30
N GLY A 104 5.24 7.43 0.27
CA GLY A 104 5.43 6.61 1.48
C GLY A 104 6.22 7.27 2.60
N LEU A 105 6.91 8.40 2.33
CA LEU A 105 7.65 9.17 3.33
C LEU A 105 6.89 10.40 3.84
N LEU A 106 5.63 10.52 3.50
CA LEU A 106 4.79 11.59 4.03
C LEU A 106 4.50 11.31 5.51
N ARG A 107 4.50 12.40 6.29
CA ARG A 107 4.13 12.38 7.70
C ARG A 107 2.64 12.67 7.83
N VAL A 108 1.88 11.71 8.28
CA VAL A 108 0.43 11.78 8.47
C VAL A 108 0.14 11.50 9.94
N ARG A 109 -0.60 12.36 10.61
CA ARG A 109 -0.84 12.27 12.07
C ARG A 109 0.44 12.05 12.86
N ASP A 110 1.47 12.84 12.55
CA ASP A 110 2.80 12.81 13.17
C ASP A 110 3.63 11.53 12.95
N GLU A 111 3.19 10.58 12.10
CA GLU A 111 3.93 9.37 11.76
C GLU A 111 4.26 9.31 10.26
N VAL A 112 5.45 8.84 9.90
CA VAL A 112 5.81 8.56 8.51
C VAL A 112 5.12 7.26 8.07
N LEU A 113 4.40 7.28 6.93
CA LEU A 113 3.56 6.16 6.47
C LEU A 113 4.29 4.83 6.45
N ILE A 114 5.42 4.75 5.75
CA ILE A 114 6.18 3.51 5.62
C ILE A 114 6.81 3.06 6.96
N GLU A 115 7.23 4.00 7.81
CA GLU A 115 7.77 3.67 9.13
C GLU A 115 6.70 3.07 10.04
N ARG A 116 5.45 3.59 9.96
CA ARG A 116 4.30 3.03 10.67
C ARG A 116 4.05 1.60 10.23
N GLN A 117 4.01 1.33 8.92
CA GLN A 117 3.84 -0.03 8.40
C GLN A 117 4.94 -0.98 8.87
N ILE A 118 6.21 -0.54 8.82
CA ILE A 118 7.36 -1.35 9.28
C ILE A 118 7.20 -1.67 10.78
N ARG A 119 6.83 -0.70 11.61
CA ARG A 119 6.59 -0.94 13.06
C ARG A 119 5.47 -1.95 13.27
N GLN A 120 4.34 -1.82 12.55
CA GLN A 120 3.21 -2.75 12.65
C GLN A 120 3.56 -4.18 12.19
N LEU A 121 4.36 -4.34 11.14
CA LEU A 121 4.88 -5.64 10.71
C LEU A 121 5.75 -6.28 11.80
N LYS A 122 6.67 -5.51 12.38
CA LYS A 122 7.55 -6.00 13.46
C LYS A 122 6.77 -6.34 14.74
N GLU A 123 5.76 -5.55 15.09
CA GLU A 123 4.83 -5.86 16.21
C GLU A 123 4.08 -7.19 16.00
N ALA A 124 3.80 -7.55 14.73
CA ALA A 124 3.23 -8.84 14.38
C ALA A 124 4.26 -9.99 14.34
N GLY A 125 5.55 -9.71 14.63
CA GLY A 125 6.63 -10.70 14.62
C GLY A 125 7.17 -10.99 13.22
N ILE A 126 7.02 -10.05 12.27
CA ILE A 126 7.53 -10.15 10.89
C ILE A 126 8.75 -9.24 10.78
N ASP A 127 9.94 -9.81 10.92
CA ASP A 127 11.20 -9.06 10.95
C ASP A 127 11.91 -9.00 9.59
N ASP A 128 11.71 -9.99 8.72
CA ASP A 128 12.24 -10.01 7.36
C ASP A 128 11.38 -9.11 6.45
N ILE A 129 11.79 -7.86 6.33
CA ILE A 129 11.05 -6.84 5.58
C ILE A 129 11.93 -6.29 4.46
N THR A 130 11.44 -6.35 3.23
CA THR A 130 12.07 -5.77 2.05
C THR A 130 11.28 -4.54 1.58
N VAL A 131 11.95 -3.41 1.40
CA VAL A 131 11.37 -2.21 0.78
C VAL A 131 11.89 -2.08 -0.65
N VAL A 132 11.00 -2.15 -1.63
CA VAL A 132 11.35 -1.98 -3.04
C VAL A 132 11.18 -0.52 -3.42
N VAL A 133 12.30 0.14 -3.73
CA VAL A 133 12.36 1.57 -4.01
C VAL A 133 12.72 1.85 -5.47
N GLY A 134 12.41 3.05 -5.94
CA GLY A 134 12.72 3.49 -7.32
C GLY A 134 12.87 4.99 -7.40
N TYR A 135 11.77 5.71 -7.57
CA TYR A 135 11.78 7.17 -7.58
C TYR A 135 12.28 7.73 -6.26
N LYS A 136 13.30 8.62 -6.34
CA LYS A 136 13.94 9.25 -5.16
C LYS A 136 14.36 8.23 -4.10
N LYS A 137 14.91 7.10 -4.54
CA LYS A 137 15.31 5.97 -3.71
C LYS A 137 16.22 6.35 -2.53
N GLU A 138 17.06 7.37 -2.70
CA GLU A 138 17.99 7.88 -1.69
C GLU A 138 17.30 8.36 -0.41
N HIS A 139 16.04 8.76 -0.49
CA HIS A 139 15.25 9.17 0.66
C HIS A 139 14.84 8.01 1.58
N PHE A 140 14.95 6.76 1.12
CA PHE A 140 14.56 5.58 1.87
C PHE A 140 15.72 4.86 2.56
N PHE A 141 16.99 5.15 2.19
CA PHE A 141 18.14 4.37 2.67
C PHE A 141 18.32 4.41 4.19
N TYR A 142 17.86 5.46 4.87
CA TYR A 142 17.90 5.54 6.34
C TYR A 142 17.08 4.43 7.04
N LEU A 143 16.11 3.82 6.34
CA LEU A 143 15.28 2.75 6.89
C LEU A 143 16.08 1.47 7.18
N GLU A 144 17.18 1.23 6.44
CA GLU A 144 18.08 0.09 6.70
C GLU A 144 18.72 0.23 8.10
N GLU A 145 19.26 1.40 8.41
CA GLU A 145 19.88 1.67 9.71
C GLU A 145 18.84 1.73 10.84
N LEU A 146 17.71 2.41 10.59
CA LEU A 146 16.72 2.67 11.63
C LEU A 146 15.89 1.43 11.99
N PHE A 147 15.55 0.61 11.00
CA PHE A 147 14.64 -0.52 11.18
C PHE A 147 15.24 -1.89 10.86
N GLY A 148 16.44 -1.96 10.28
CA GLY A 148 17.04 -3.23 9.86
C GLY A 148 16.26 -3.91 8.73
N VAL A 149 15.65 -3.14 7.83
CA VAL A 149 14.98 -3.64 6.63
C VAL A 149 15.96 -3.75 5.46
N ASP A 150 15.68 -4.59 4.49
CA ASP A 150 16.43 -4.65 3.24
C ASP A 150 15.86 -3.66 2.22
N ILE A 151 16.72 -2.92 1.52
CA ILE A 151 16.30 -2.07 0.40
C ILE A 151 16.72 -2.69 -0.93
N VAL A 152 15.76 -2.88 -1.84
CA VAL A 152 15.98 -3.35 -3.20
C VAL A 152 15.56 -2.27 -4.19
N VAL A 153 16.45 -1.96 -5.14
CA VAL A 153 16.19 -0.92 -6.14
C VAL A 153 15.52 -1.53 -7.38
N ASN A 154 14.35 -1.02 -7.73
CA ASN A 154 13.71 -1.27 -9.01
C ASN A 154 14.13 -0.20 -10.01
N GLU A 155 15.05 -0.51 -10.93
CA GLU A 155 15.50 0.43 -11.95
C GLU A 155 14.49 0.60 -13.10
N HIS A 156 13.45 -0.25 -13.16
CA HIS A 156 12.41 -0.21 -14.17
C HIS A 156 11.22 0.68 -13.80
N TYR A 157 11.22 1.30 -12.61
CA TYR A 157 10.08 2.05 -12.06
C TYR A 157 9.53 3.15 -12.99
N ALA A 158 10.40 3.76 -13.82
CA ALA A 158 10.01 4.83 -14.74
C ALA A 158 9.44 4.31 -16.07
N THR A 159 9.62 3.03 -16.39
CA THR A 159 9.29 2.44 -17.68
C THR A 159 8.31 1.28 -17.59
N ARG A 160 8.05 0.76 -16.40
CA ARG A 160 7.13 -0.34 -16.12
C ARG A 160 6.33 -0.05 -14.86
N ASN A 161 5.16 -0.67 -14.75
CA ASN A 161 4.29 -0.52 -13.59
C ASN A 161 4.74 -1.41 -12.41
N ASN A 162 3.94 -1.52 -11.33
CA ASN A 162 4.32 -2.12 -10.04
C ASN A 162 4.69 -3.62 -10.12
N HIS A 163 4.25 -4.39 -11.15
CA HIS A 163 4.72 -5.75 -11.37
C HIS A 163 6.26 -5.81 -11.49
N SER A 164 6.90 -4.74 -11.96
CA SER A 164 8.37 -4.65 -12.04
C SER A 164 9.02 -4.59 -10.66
N SER A 165 8.31 -4.08 -9.65
CA SER A 165 8.79 -4.11 -8.26
C SER A 165 8.75 -5.51 -7.67
N LEU A 166 7.79 -6.36 -8.07
CA LEU A 166 7.82 -7.77 -7.71
C LEU A 166 8.89 -8.55 -8.48
N MET A 167 9.14 -8.19 -9.75
CA MET A 167 10.17 -8.85 -10.58
C MET A 167 11.56 -8.81 -9.94
N VAL A 168 11.94 -7.70 -9.31
CA VAL A 168 13.27 -7.56 -8.69
C VAL A 168 13.42 -8.29 -7.35
N VAL A 169 12.34 -8.89 -6.83
CA VAL A 169 12.29 -9.63 -5.55
C VAL A 169 11.58 -10.98 -5.67
N LEU A 170 11.51 -11.55 -6.88
CA LEU A 170 10.81 -12.83 -7.11
C LEU A 170 11.34 -13.97 -6.23
N ASP A 171 12.63 -13.99 -5.94
CA ASP A 171 13.31 -14.97 -5.09
C ASP A 171 12.93 -14.84 -3.60
N ARG A 172 12.35 -13.71 -3.21
CA ARG A 172 11.87 -13.43 -1.84
C ARG A 172 10.40 -13.79 -1.64
N LEU A 173 9.66 -14.08 -2.71
CA LEU A 173 8.24 -14.45 -2.62
C LEU A 173 8.07 -15.85 -2.04
N LYS A 174 7.47 -15.92 -0.85
CA LYS A 174 7.16 -17.13 -0.08
C LYS A 174 5.74 -16.99 0.49
N ARG A 175 5.58 -17.10 1.78
CA ARG A 175 4.39 -16.68 2.52
C ARG A 175 4.55 -15.21 2.89
N THR A 176 4.21 -14.32 1.97
CA THR A 176 4.68 -12.94 1.92
C THR A 176 3.53 -11.94 1.98
N TYR A 177 3.62 -10.95 2.84
CA TYR A 177 2.80 -9.75 2.71
C TYR A 177 3.31 -8.86 1.58
N ILE A 178 2.39 -8.42 0.72
CA ILE A 178 2.65 -7.40 -0.31
C ILE A 178 1.88 -6.15 0.10
N CYS A 179 2.58 -5.04 0.31
CA CYS A 179 2.03 -3.81 0.83
C CYS A 179 2.37 -2.63 -0.08
N SER A 180 1.43 -1.74 -0.31
CA SER A 180 1.70 -0.40 -0.85
C SER A 180 2.23 0.50 0.26
N SER A 181 3.25 1.32 -0.03
CA SER A 181 3.91 2.17 0.98
C SER A 181 3.07 3.38 1.44
N ASP A 182 1.94 3.60 0.81
CA ASP A 182 1.05 4.76 0.99
C ASP A 182 -0.23 4.44 1.76
N ASN A 183 -0.38 3.22 2.24
CA ASN A 183 -1.49 2.85 3.12
C ASN A 183 -1.22 3.30 4.56
N TYR A 184 -2.23 3.89 5.19
CA TYR A 184 -2.26 4.16 6.62
C TYR A 184 -3.23 3.19 7.30
N PHE A 185 -2.71 2.28 8.11
CA PHE A 185 -3.52 1.36 8.91
C PHE A 185 -3.75 1.95 10.30
N VAL A 186 -5.01 2.22 10.65
CA VAL A 186 -5.38 2.78 11.97
C VAL A 186 -5.04 1.81 13.08
N GLU A 187 -5.40 0.54 12.91
CA GLU A 187 -5.00 -0.57 13.76
C GLU A 187 -4.06 -1.50 12.98
N ASN A 188 -3.28 -2.29 13.69
CA ASN A 188 -2.35 -3.24 13.06
C ASN A 188 -3.11 -4.35 12.33
N PRO A 189 -3.05 -4.46 10.98
CA PRO A 189 -3.75 -5.49 10.23
C PRO A 189 -2.94 -6.78 10.09
N PHE A 190 -1.67 -6.77 10.48
CA PHE A 190 -0.74 -7.87 10.23
C PHE A 190 -0.85 -8.94 11.30
N GLU A 191 -0.74 -10.17 10.86
CA GLU A 191 -0.78 -11.37 11.70
C GLU A 191 0.46 -12.22 11.42
N SER A 192 1.01 -12.85 12.46
CA SER A 192 2.18 -13.75 12.32
C SER A 192 1.88 -15.04 11.55
N HIS A 193 0.61 -15.44 11.48
CA HIS A 193 0.15 -16.64 10.78
C HIS A 193 -1.07 -16.30 9.94
N VAL A 194 -1.10 -16.78 8.70
CA VAL A 194 -2.20 -16.52 7.74
C VAL A 194 -2.55 -17.83 7.03
N TYR A 195 -3.85 -18.13 6.93
CA TYR A 195 -4.33 -19.40 6.38
C TYR A 195 -4.00 -19.60 4.90
N GLY A 196 -4.31 -18.59 4.08
CA GLY A 196 -4.12 -18.67 2.63
C GLY A 196 -4.10 -17.28 1.99
N ALA A 197 -3.86 -17.21 0.69
CA ALA A 197 -3.73 -15.97 -0.05
C ALA A 197 -5.01 -15.12 0.01
N TYR A 198 -4.85 -13.83 0.29
CA TYR A 198 -5.95 -12.87 0.31
C TYR A 198 -5.55 -11.50 -0.21
N TYR A 199 -6.53 -10.75 -0.70
CA TYR A 199 -6.43 -9.32 -0.98
C TYR A 199 -7.32 -8.57 0.01
N ALA A 200 -6.77 -7.53 0.64
CA ALA A 200 -7.53 -6.65 1.52
C ALA A 200 -8.56 -5.86 0.72
N THR A 201 -9.79 -5.84 1.20
CA THR A 201 -10.87 -5.12 0.56
C THR A 201 -11.63 -4.28 1.56
N GLN A 202 -12.31 -3.25 1.08
CA GLN A 202 -13.21 -2.41 1.85
C GLN A 202 -14.49 -2.20 1.06
N TYR A 203 -15.62 -2.09 1.74
CA TYR A 203 -16.88 -1.77 1.07
C TYR A 203 -16.94 -0.28 0.76
N ALA A 204 -16.99 0.05 -0.53
CA ALA A 204 -17.28 1.41 -1.01
C ALA A 204 -18.77 1.56 -1.23
N GLN A 205 -19.36 2.54 -0.54
CA GLN A 205 -20.75 2.92 -0.71
C GLN A 205 -20.88 3.88 -1.90
N ASP A 206 -21.98 3.80 -2.65
CA ASP A 206 -22.24 4.60 -3.84
C ASP A 206 -21.25 4.34 -5.01
N VAL A 207 -21.08 5.30 -5.89
CA VAL A 207 -20.22 5.19 -7.08
C VAL A 207 -18.76 5.36 -6.66
N THR A 208 -17.91 4.50 -7.21
CA THR A 208 -16.47 4.54 -7.03
C THR A 208 -15.76 4.30 -8.35
N ASP A 209 -14.58 4.89 -8.53
CA ASP A 209 -13.69 4.65 -9.67
C ASP A 209 -12.58 3.64 -9.33
N GLU A 210 -12.62 3.05 -8.11
CA GLU A 210 -11.66 2.09 -7.63
C GLU A 210 -11.83 0.69 -8.27
N TRP A 211 -10.85 -0.18 -8.05
CA TRP A 211 -10.92 -1.59 -8.46
C TRP A 211 -11.95 -2.34 -7.63
N CYS A 212 -13.10 -2.64 -8.23
CA CYS A 212 -14.19 -3.40 -7.61
C CYS A 212 -14.01 -4.89 -7.85
N VAL A 213 -13.92 -5.71 -6.79
CA VAL A 213 -13.75 -7.15 -6.89
C VAL A 213 -15.08 -7.89 -7.07
N HIS A 214 -15.09 -8.89 -7.93
CA HIS A 214 -16.20 -9.82 -8.09
C HIS A 214 -15.95 -11.06 -7.23
N LEU A 215 -16.90 -11.37 -6.37
CA LEU A 215 -16.77 -12.46 -5.40
C LEU A 215 -17.54 -13.69 -5.82
N GLY A 216 -16.87 -14.83 -5.85
CA GLY A 216 -17.46 -16.14 -5.97
C GLY A 216 -17.77 -16.77 -4.61
N SER A 217 -17.92 -18.09 -4.60
CA SER A 217 -18.18 -18.83 -3.36
C SER A 217 -17.03 -18.68 -2.35
N ARG A 218 -17.37 -18.63 -1.05
CA ARG A 218 -16.40 -18.51 0.06
C ARG A 218 -15.50 -17.29 -0.02
N GLY A 219 -15.97 -16.20 -0.67
CA GLY A 219 -15.20 -14.98 -0.80
C GLY A 219 -14.03 -15.04 -1.80
N ARG A 220 -13.94 -16.07 -2.66
CA ARG A 220 -12.95 -16.16 -3.72
C ARG A 220 -13.13 -14.97 -4.67
N ILE A 221 -12.03 -14.28 -4.98
CA ILE A 221 -12.01 -13.27 -6.05
C ILE A 221 -12.03 -14.03 -7.38
N VAL A 222 -13.02 -13.70 -8.23
CA VAL A 222 -13.23 -14.32 -9.54
C VAL A 222 -13.13 -13.31 -10.68
N GLY A 223 -12.79 -12.07 -10.38
CA GLY A 223 -12.58 -10.99 -11.33
C GLY A 223 -12.56 -9.65 -10.63
N ALA A 224 -12.20 -8.61 -11.35
CA ALA A 224 -12.31 -7.23 -10.91
C ALA A 224 -12.59 -6.31 -12.11
N THR A 225 -13.22 -5.17 -11.83
CA THR A 225 -13.46 -4.09 -12.81
C THR A 225 -13.09 -2.74 -12.20
N ILE A 226 -12.59 -1.83 -13.02
CA ILE A 226 -12.39 -0.45 -12.60
C ILE A 226 -13.73 0.25 -12.64
N GLY A 227 -14.08 0.89 -11.52
CA GLY A 227 -15.35 1.56 -11.33
C GLY A 227 -16.52 0.61 -11.02
N GLY A 228 -17.43 1.09 -10.19
CA GLY A 228 -18.60 0.34 -9.76
C GLY A 228 -19.49 1.13 -8.81
N ARG A 229 -20.41 0.43 -8.17
CA ARG A 229 -21.31 0.98 -7.15
C ARG A 229 -21.54 -0.08 -6.08
N ASP A 230 -21.53 0.35 -4.82
CA ASP A 230 -21.86 -0.52 -3.67
C ASP A 230 -21.06 -1.83 -3.68
N SER A 231 -19.75 -1.74 -3.83
CA SER A 231 -18.86 -2.86 -4.11
C SER A 231 -17.70 -2.96 -3.12
N GLN A 232 -17.11 -4.15 -3.01
CA GLN A 232 -15.82 -4.32 -2.36
C GLN A 232 -14.72 -3.82 -3.27
N ILE A 233 -13.89 -2.88 -2.78
CA ILE A 233 -12.74 -2.31 -3.51
C ILE A 233 -11.43 -2.87 -2.98
N MET A 234 -10.39 -2.89 -3.82
CA MET A 234 -9.03 -3.32 -3.49
C MET A 234 -8.27 -2.21 -2.76
N LEU A 235 -7.45 -2.56 -1.76
CA LEU A 235 -6.77 -1.61 -0.86
C LEU A 235 -5.22 -1.65 -0.94
N GLY A 236 -4.63 -2.17 -1.99
CA GLY A 236 -3.16 -2.19 -2.13
C GLY A 236 -2.40 -3.01 -1.07
N HIS A 237 -3.09 -3.90 -0.34
CA HIS A 237 -2.53 -4.79 0.67
C HIS A 237 -2.99 -6.22 0.42
N ALA A 238 -2.04 -7.15 0.31
CA ALA A 238 -2.32 -8.54 0.03
C ALA A 238 -1.38 -9.47 0.81
N PHE A 239 -1.79 -10.72 0.95
CA PHE A 239 -0.95 -11.80 1.42
C PHE A 239 -0.89 -12.89 0.36
N PHE A 240 0.33 -13.28 -0.01
CA PHE A 240 0.60 -14.40 -0.91
C PHE A 240 0.99 -15.62 -0.08
N ASP A 241 0.25 -16.72 -0.20
CA ASP A 241 0.73 -18.00 0.29
C ASP A 241 1.76 -18.61 -0.67
N GLU A 242 2.41 -19.69 -0.26
CA GLU A 242 3.48 -20.30 -1.07
C GLU A 242 3.00 -20.78 -2.46
N PRO A 243 1.83 -21.42 -2.63
CA PRO A 243 1.30 -21.73 -3.95
C PRO A 243 1.08 -20.51 -4.82
N PHE A 244 0.47 -19.45 -4.28
CA PHE A 244 0.23 -18.21 -5.00
C PHE A 244 1.54 -17.54 -5.42
N SER A 245 2.49 -17.39 -4.50
CA SER A 245 3.83 -16.82 -4.75
C SER A 245 4.56 -17.55 -5.87
N ARG A 246 4.52 -18.87 -5.88
CA ARG A 246 5.16 -19.70 -6.90
C ARG A 246 4.55 -19.53 -8.29
N HIS A 247 3.22 -19.44 -8.37
CA HIS A 247 2.53 -19.22 -9.65
C HIS A 247 2.69 -17.78 -10.14
N MET A 248 2.53 -16.80 -9.27
CA MET A 248 2.72 -15.39 -9.62
C MET A 248 4.15 -15.11 -10.10
N SER A 249 5.17 -15.70 -9.46
CA SER A 249 6.56 -15.59 -9.90
C SER A 249 6.75 -16.11 -11.32
N LYS A 250 6.13 -17.24 -11.67
CA LYS A 250 6.17 -17.80 -13.04
C LYS A 250 5.50 -16.88 -14.06
N ILE A 251 4.35 -16.31 -13.71
CA ILE A 251 3.59 -15.41 -14.57
C ILE A 251 4.41 -14.13 -14.82
N ILE A 252 4.89 -13.46 -13.76
CA ILE A 252 5.68 -12.24 -13.89
C ILE A 252 6.92 -12.48 -14.75
N HIS A 253 7.66 -13.56 -14.48
CA HIS A 253 8.86 -13.89 -15.25
C HIS A 253 8.53 -14.26 -16.71
N GLY A 254 7.47 -15.05 -16.93
CA GLY A 254 7.07 -15.52 -18.26
C GLY A 254 6.52 -14.43 -19.17
N GLU A 255 5.85 -13.42 -18.59
CA GLU A 255 5.27 -12.31 -19.35
C GLU A 255 6.15 -11.05 -19.38
N TRP A 256 7.33 -11.09 -18.76
CA TRP A 256 8.18 -9.92 -18.62
C TRP A 256 8.49 -9.21 -19.95
N ASP A 257 8.81 -9.97 -20.99
CA ASP A 257 9.21 -9.43 -22.30
C ASP A 257 8.02 -9.10 -23.21
N LEU A 258 6.79 -9.38 -22.78
CA LEU A 258 5.60 -9.05 -23.57
C LEU A 258 5.33 -7.54 -23.52
N PRO A 259 5.20 -6.84 -24.66
CA PRO A 259 4.94 -5.40 -24.70
C PRO A 259 3.69 -4.97 -23.92
N VAL A 260 2.65 -5.81 -23.93
CA VAL A 260 1.37 -5.53 -23.24
C VAL A 260 1.48 -5.57 -21.73
N THR A 261 2.51 -6.22 -21.17
CA THR A 261 2.71 -6.33 -19.72
C THR A 261 3.35 -5.08 -19.12
N LYS A 262 4.01 -4.26 -19.96
CA LYS A 262 4.77 -3.10 -19.49
C LYS A 262 3.98 -2.16 -18.55
N ASP A 263 2.72 -1.90 -18.88
CA ASP A 263 1.87 -0.96 -18.16
C ASP A 263 0.93 -1.64 -17.15
N LYS A 264 0.99 -2.99 -17.04
CA LYS A 264 0.16 -3.73 -16.10
C LYS A 264 0.62 -3.59 -14.66
N LEU A 265 -0.34 -3.48 -13.76
CA LEU A 265 -0.13 -3.74 -12.33
C LEU A 265 0.03 -5.25 -12.12
N TRP A 266 0.61 -5.70 -10.99
CA TRP A 266 0.60 -7.11 -10.65
C TRP A 266 -0.83 -7.63 -10.43
N GLU A 267 -1.74 -6.77 -10.01
CA GLU A 267 -3.17 -7.01 -9.90
C GLU A 267 -3.80 -7.35 -11.25
N ASN A 268 -3.38 -6.68 -12.33
CA ASN A 268 -3.82 -7.04 -13.68
C ASN A 268 -3.37 -8.46 -14.04
N LEU A 269 -2.11 -8.82 -13.73
CA LEU A 269 -1.61 -10.17 -13.98
C LEU A 269 -2.39 -11.21 -13.16
N PHE A 270 -2.73 -10.90 -11.91
CA PHE A 270 -3.59 -11.76 -11.09
C PHE A 270 -4.96 -11.98 -11.74
N ILE A 271 -5.61 -10.92 -12.22
CA ILE A 271 -6.94 -11.01 -12.86
C ILE A 271 -6.87 -11.73 -14.21
N ASP A 272 -5.85 -11.49 -15.01
CA ASP A 272 -5.66 -12.15 -16.29
C ASP A 272 -5.45 -13.67 -16.15
N HIS A 273 -4.89 -14.11 -15.02
CA HIS A 273 -4.63 -15.51 -14.67
C HIS A 273 -5.51 -16.03 -13.53
N ILE A 274 -6.70 -15.47 -13.35
CA ILE A 274 -7.62 -15.77 -12.23
C ILE A 274 -8.02 -17.24 -12.11
N ASP A 275 -7.99 -17.99 -13.21
CA ASP A 275 -8.31 -19.42 -13.23
C ASP A 275 -7.17 -20.28 -12.68
N GLU A 276 -5.93 -19.78 -12.72
CA GLU A 276 -4.73 -20.47 -12.24
C GLU A 276 -4.37 -20.06 -10.79
N LEU A 277 -4.85 -18.90 -10.35
CA LEU A 277 -4.56 -18.30 -9.06
C LEU A 277 -5.77 -18.34 -8.14
N TYR A 278 -5.54 -18.61 -6.85
CA TYR A 278 -6.61 -18.62 -5.85
C TYR A 278 -6.32 -17.59 -4.77
N MET A 279 -7.22 -16.63 -4.61
CA MET A 279 -7.14 -15.60 -3.58
C MET A 279 -8.55 -15.26 -3.10
N VAL A 280 -8.70 -14.97 -1.80
CA VAL A 280 -9.98 -14.55 -1.24
C VAL A 280 -9.94 -13.06 -0.90
N ALA A 281 -11.10 -12.41 -0.92
CA ALA A 281 -11.25 -11.07 -0.39
C ALA A 281 -11.25 -11.12 1.14
N ARG A 282 -10.47 -10.24 1.78
CA ARG A 282 -10.49 -10.02 3.23
C ARG A 282 -11.03 -8.63 3.51
N PRO A 283 -12.31 -8.50 3.86
CA PRO A 283 -12.92 -7.20 4.09
C PRO A 283 -12.43 -6.59 5.41
N TYR A 284 -12.06 -5.32 5.35
CA TYR A 284 -11.76 -4.47 6.49
C TYR A 284 -12.87 -3.42 6.69
N PRO A 285 -13.10 -2.97 7.93
CA PRO A 285 -13.98 -1.82 8.19
C PRO A 285 -13.52 -0.57 7.44
N ALA A 286 -14.46 0.28 7.03
CA ALA A 286 -14.19 1.47 6.22
C ALA A 286 -13.17 2.45 6.81
N GLU A 287 -13.06 2.50 8.13
CA GLU A 287 -12.17 3.44 8.84
C GLU A 287 -10.81 2.82 9.21
N MET A 288 -10.55 1.58 8.83
CA MET A 288 -9.34 0.86 9.26
C MET A 288 -8.13 1.11 8.36
N VAL A 289 -8.37 1.25 7.07
CA VAL A 289 -7.31 1.44 6.06
C VAL A 289 -7.62 2.67 5.25
N HIS A 290 -6.67 3.59 5.19
CA HIS A 290 -6.74 4.78 4.35
C HIS A 290 -5.64 4.72 3.30
N GLU A 291 -6.03 4.79 2.06
CA GLU A 291 -5.15 5.00 0.91
C GLU A 291 -5.34 6.45 0.44
N PHE A 292 -4.24 7.16 0.25
CA PHE A 292 -4.31 8.56 -0.16
C PHE A 292 -3.94 8.67 -1.64
N ASP A 293 -4.88 9.00 -2.49
CA ASP A 293 -4.66 9.16 -3.92
C ASP A 293 -4.38 10.59 -4.34
N ALA A 294 -4.89 11.54 -3.57
CA ALA A 294 -4.72 12.97 -3.79
C ALA A 294 -4.39 13.71 -2.49
N LEU A 295 -4.00 14.98 -2.63
CA LEU A 295 -3.72 15.84 -1.48
C LEU A 295 -4.96 16.09 -0.64
N ASP A 296 -6.14 16.14 -1.26
CA ASP A 296 -7.39 16.41 -0.56
C ASP A 296 -7.81 15.25 0.35
N ASP A 297 -7.49 13.99 -0.02
CA ASP A 297 -7.69 12.83 0.86
C ASP A 297 -6.88 12.96 2.16
N LEU A 298 -5.63 13.42 2.04
CA LEU A 298 -4.77 13.68 3.20
C LEU A 298 -5.32 14.81 4.07
N ARG A 299 -5.85 15.88 3.48
CA ARG A 299 -6.43 17.00 4.22
C ARG A 299 -7.68 16.62 4.98
N GLU A 300 -8.52 15.78 4.38
CA GLU A 300 -9.72 15.27 5.03
C GLU A 300 -9.35 14.38 6.23
N PHE A 301 -8.35 13.53 6.07
CA PHE A 301 -7.90 12.62 7.11
C PHE A 301 -7.07 13.29 8.20
N ASP A 302 -6.18 14.22 7.83
CA ASP A 302 -5.32 14.99 8.73
C ASP A 302 -5.45 16.49 8.44
N PRO A 303 -6.37 17.19 9.11
CA PRO A 303 -6.59 18.63 8.89
C PRO A 303 -5.36 19.52 9.12
N HIS A 304 -4.39 19.03 9.91
CA HIS A 304 -3.14 19.75 10.19
C HIS A 304 -2.01 19.41 9.21
N PHE A 305 -2.23 18.47 8.28
CA PHE A 305 -1.19 18.00 7.37
C PHE A 305 -0.48 19.15 6.64
N ILE A 306 -1.24 20.08 6.07
CA ILE A 306 -0.68 21.20 5.28
C ILE A 306 0.11 22.19 6.15
N GLU A 307 -0.29 22.39 7.40
CA GLU A 307 0.45 23.26 8.34
C GLU A 307 1.80 22.67 8.70
N ASN A 308 1.82 21.33 8.90
CA ASN A 308 2.96 20.58 9.39
C ASN A 308 3.87 20.04 8.27
N VAL A 309 3.42 20.09 7.01
CA VAL A 309 4.20 19.59 5.90
C VAL A 309 5.39 20.50 5.62
N ASP A 310 6.58 19.91 5.65
CA ASP A 310 7.85 20.55 5.32
C ASP A 310 8.15 20.32 3.84
N LEU A 311 7.61 21.22 2.99
CA LEU A 311 7.71 21.15 1.53
C LEU A 311 7.94 22.56 0.97
N LEU A 312 9.04 22.71 0.25
CA LEU A 312 9.45 23.98 -0.34
C LEU A 312 8.41 24.55 -1.30
N ALA A 313 7.71 23.70 -2.04
CA ALA A 313 6.69 24.14 -2.99
C ALA A 313 5.58 24.96 -2.31
N PHE A 314 5.05 24.47 -1.19
CA PHE A 314 4.02 25.20 -0.44
C PHE A 314 4.55 26.47 0.21
N ASP A 315 5.80 26.44 0.72
CA ASP A 315 6.46 27.64 1.26
C ASP A 315 6.69 28.69 0.18
N ASN A 316 7.10 28.27 -1.01
CA ASN A 316 7.33 29.16 -2.14
C ASN A 316 6.03 29.81 -2.63
N ILE A 317 4.96 29.03 -2.79
CA ILE A 317 3.65 29.52 -3.19
C ILE A 317 3.12 30.51 -2.14
N ALA A 318 3.12 30.12 -0.86
CA ALA A 318 2.64 30.96 0.23
C ALA A 318 3.39 32.31 0.31
N ARG A 319 4.73 32.26 0.16
CA ARG A 319 5.59 33.46 0.13
C ARG A 319 5.32 34.33 -1.09
N ALA A 320 5.22 33.72 -2.28
CA ALA A 320 5.01 34.43 -3.54
C ALA A 320 3.66 35.16 -3.58
N LEU A 321 2.61 34.55 -3.03
CA LEU A 321 1.24 35.05 -3.06
C LEU A 321 0.83 35.81 -1.78
N GLY A 322 1.67 35.80 -0.73
CA GLY A 322 1.38 36.45 0.56
C GLY A 322 0.22 35.80 1.31
N CYS A 323 0.02 34.49 1.17
CA CYS A 323 -1.05 33.70 1.77
C CYS A 323 -0.51 32.67 2.79
N LYS A 324 -1.41 31.97 3.51
CA LYS A 324 -1.03 30.83 4.33
C LYS A 324 -0.99 29.55 3.47
N LYS A 325 -0.23 28.55 3.89
CA LYS A 325 -0.24 27.22 3.23
C LYS A 325 -1.66 26.63 3.17
N THR A 326 -2.45 26.85 4.20
CA THR A 326 -3.86 26.38 4.30
C THR A 326 -4.80 27.03 3.28
N ASP A 327 -4.43 28.18 2.73
CA ASP A 327 -5.24 28.87 1.72
C ASP A 327 -5.04 28.30 0.31
N ILE A 328 -4.00 27.46 0.12
CA ILE A 328 -3.67 26.80 -1.15
C ILE A 328 -4.58 25.59 -1.32
N CYS A 329 -5.41 25.56 -2.34
CA CYS A 329 -6.37 24.49 -2.62
C CYS A 329 -6.41 24.11 -4.11
N ASP A 330 -7.21 23.11 -4.49
CA ASP A 330 -7.37 22.59 -5.86
C ASP A 330 -6.02 22.28 -6.51
N VAL A 331 -5.19 21.53 -5.78
CA VAL A 331 -3.82 21.21 -6.18
C VAL A 331 -3.82 19.91 -6.97
N TYR A 332 -3.47 19.99 -8.25
CA TYR A 332 -3.37 18.82 -9.13
C TYR A 332 -2.28 18.97 -10.19
N PRO A 333 -1.69 17.87 -10.67
CA PRO A 333 -0.64 17.93 -11.68
C PRO A 333 -1.19 18.38 -13.02
N LEU A 334 -0.41 19.19 -13.71
CA LEU A 334 -0.62 19.55 -15.11
C LEU A 334 0.20 18.63 -16.01
N LYS A 335 -0.08 18.65 -17.32
CA LYS A 335 0.72 17.89 -18.29
C LYS A 335 2.19 18.24 -18.15
N GLN A 336 3.04 17.22 -18.01
CA GLN A 336 4.47 17.40 -17.89
C GLN A 336 5.07 18.07 -19.15
N GLY A 337 5.87 19.12 -18.92
CA GLY A 337 6.76 19.67 -19.93
C GLY A 337 8.05 18.87 -20.05
N LEU A 338 8.86 19.18 -21.05
CA LEU A 338 10.16 18.53 -21.26
C LEU A 338 11.18 18.82 -20.14
N THR A 339 11.11 19.99 -19.54
CA THR A 339 12.10 20.50 -18.57
C THR A 339 11.51 20.90 -17.22
N ASN A 340 10.21 20.91 -17.10
CA ASN A 340 9.52 21.34 -15.89
C ASN A 340 8.38 20.40 -15.54
N LEU A 341 8.19 20.22 -14.24
CA LEU A 341 6.99 19.68 -13.63
C LEU A 341 6.08 20.84 -13.23
N SER A 342 4.80 20.73 -13.47
CA SER A 342 3.87 21.83 -13.19
C SER A 342 2.64 21.31 -12.50
N CYS A 343 2.12 22.08 -11.55
CA CYS A 343 0.82 21.83 -10.95
C CYS A 343 -0.03 23.07 -10.93
N HIS A 344 -1.34 22.86 -11.01
CA HIS A 344 -2.35 23.87 -10.75
C HIS A 344 -2.49 24.09 -9.24
N VAL A 345 -2.73 25.32 -8.84
CA VAL A 345 -3.08 25.67 -7.46
C VAL A 345 -4.08 26.82 -7.49
N ARG A 346 -5.00 26.87 -6.54
CA ARG A 346 -5.94 27.96 -6.34
C ARG A 346 -5.72 28.60 -4.96
N VAL A 347 -5.75 29.93 -4.92
CA VAL A 347 -5.71 30.71 -3.67
C VAL A 347 -6.83 31.77 -3.74
N GLY A 348 -7.80 31.66 -2.87
CA GLY A 348 -9.04 32.42 -2.98
C GLY A 348 -9.78 32.11 -4.28
N ASP A 349 -10.11 33.13 -5.06
CA ASP A 349 -10.77 32.98 -6.36
C ASP A 349 -9.79 32.97 -7.55
N ALA A 350 -8.49 33.05 -7.30
CA ALA A 350 -7.46 33.12 -8.34
C ALA A 350 -6.75 31.78 -8.54
N GLU A 351 -6.52 31.46 -9.80
CA GLU A 351 -5.84 30.23 -10.23
C GLU A 351 -4.41 30.54 -10.66
N TYR A 352 -3.48 29.63 -10.31
CA TYR A 352 -2.06 29.79 -10.58
C TYR A 352 -1.45 28.47 -11.06
N VAL A 353 -0.29 28.58 -11.71
CA VAL A 353 0.55 27.44 -12.06
C VAL A 353 1.85 27.55 -11.29
N TYR A 354 2.10 26.58 -10.41
CA TYR A 354 3.42 26.40 -9.82
C TYR A 354 4.26 25.53 -10.74
N ARG A 355 5.46 25.98 -11.05
CA ARG A 355 6.39 25.28 -11.93
C ARG A 355 7.62 24.86 -11.13
N HIS A 356 7.91 23.58 -11.13
CA HIS A 356 9.06 22.99 -10.49
C HIS A 356 10.06 22.49 -11.55
N PRO A 357 11.39 22.67 -11.38
CA PRO A 357 12.36 22.15 -12.34
C PRO A 357 12.30 20.61 -12.38
N GLY A 358 12.36 20.05 -13.58
CA GLY A 358 12.48 18.60 -13.74
C GLY A 358 13.85 18.09 -13.30
N VAL A 359 13.90 16.90 -12.77
CA VAL A 359 15.16 16.24 -12.34
C VAL A 359 16.13 16.12 -13.52
N GLY A 360 17.38 16.54 -13.32
CA GLY A 360 18.43 16.46 -14.34
C GLY A 360 18.35 17.51 -15.45
N THR A 361 17.50 18.53 -15.28
CA THR A 361 17.36 19.62 -16.28
C THR A 361 18.32 20.78 -16.07
N GLU A 362 19.12 20.76 -15.03
CA GLU A 362 20.07 21.83 -14.65
C GLU A 362 21.12 22.06 -15.74
N SER A 363 21.49 21.02 -16.48
CA SER A 363 22.42 21.11 -17.60
C SER A 363 21.78 21.51 -18.93
N LEU A 364 20.43 21.48 -19.02
CA LEU A 364 19.68 21.73 -20.25
C LEU A 364 19.10 23.17 -20.30
N VAL A 365 18.87 23.78 -19.16
CA VAL A 365 18.22 25.09 -19.04
C VAL A 365 19.05 26.03 -18.19
N ASP A 366 19.48 27.14 -18.76
CA ASP A 366 20.07 28.24 -17.99
C ASP A 366 18.92 29.02 -17.28
N ARG A 367 18.67 28.65 -16.02
CA ARG A 367 17.59 29.24 -15.22
C ARG A 367 17.76 30.74 -15.01
N ARG A 368 18.99 31.23 -14.85
CA ARG A 368 19.25 32.67 -14.68
C ARG A 368 18.87 33.45 -15.95
N ALA A 369 19.23 32.93 -17.11
CA ALA A 369 18.86 33.54 -18.39
C ALA A 369 17.34 33.47 -18.62
N GLU A 370 16.69 32.33 -18.30
CA GLU A 370 15.24 32.18 -18.38
C GLU A 370 14.50 33.22 -17.51
N PHE A 371 14.86 33.33 -16.22
CA PHE A 371 14.22 34.28 -15.31
C PHE A 371 14.50 35.75 -15.68
N ALA A 372 15.70 36.04 -16.17
CA ALA A 372 15.99 37.39 -16.71
C ALA A 372 15.06 37.74 -17.87
N GLY A 373 14.86 36.79 -18.80
CA GLY A 373 13.94 36.96 -19.93
C GLY A 373 12.47 37.14 -19.50
N LEU A 374 11.99 36.34 -18.54
CA LEU A 374 10.64 36.43 -17.99
C LEU A 374 10.39 37.80 -17.30
N ASN A 375 11.36 38.28 -16.52
CA ASN A 375 11.26 39.60 -15.88
C ASN A 375 11.22 40.72 -16.93
N ILE A 376 12.06 40.68 -17.96
CA ILE A 376 12.05 41.67 -19.05
C ILE A 376 10.70 41.63 -19.77
N ALA A 377 10.18 40.46 -20.11
CA ALA A 377 8.90 40.29 -20.77
C ALA A 377 7.75 40.90 -19.95
N ARG A 378 7.73 40.64 -18.64
CA ARG A 378 6.76 41.23 -17.71
C ARG A 378 6.88 42.77 -17.67
N ASP A 379 8.08 43.31 -17.50
CA ASP A 379 8.33 44.74 -17.37
C ASP A 379 7.99 45.50 -18.66
N LEU A 380 8.07 44.86 -19.81
CA LEU A 380 7.64 45.36 -21.10
C LEU A 380 6.14 45.15 -21.39
N GLY A 381 5.41 44.49 -20.49
CA GLY A 381 4.00 44.17 -20.69
C GLY A 381 3.73 43.11 -21.76
N LEU A 382 4.75 42.34 -22.15
CA LEU A 382 4.64 41.25 -23.13
C LEU A 382 4.11 39.97 -22.52
N ASP A 383 4.34 39.76 -21.21
CA ASP A 383 3.83 38.62 -20.44
C ASP A 383 3.33 39.11 -19.08
N ASN A 384 2.04 38.94 -18.84
CA ASN A 384 1.40 39.25 -17.57
C ASN A 384 1.15 38.03 -16.68
N THR A 385 1.61 36.85 -17.09
CA THR A 385 1.37 35.61 -16.38
C THR A 385 2.48 35.29 -15.39
N PHE A 386 3.71 35.73 -15.64
CA PHE A 386 4.84 35.52 -14.74
C PHE A 386 4.73 36.41 -13.50
N ILE A 387 4.63 35.77 -12.31
CA ILE A 387 4.54 36.45 -11.02
C ILE A 387 5.93 36.62 -10.41
N THR A 388 6.56 35.51 -10.09
CA THR A 388 7.89 35.45 -9.45
C THR A 388 8.49 34.06 -9.57
N GLY A 389 9.74 33.91 -9.19
CA GLY A 389 10.45 32.66 -9.09
C GLY A 389 11.88 32.87 -8.58
N ASP A 390 12.59 31.78 -8.36
CA ASP A 390 13.96 31.78 -7.90
C ASP A 390 14.88 31.17 -8.97
N PRO A 391 15.79 31.97 -9.58
CA PRO A 391 16.70 31.48 -10.61
C PRO A 391 17.73 30.47 -10.10
N GLU A 392 18.02 30.41 -8.80
CA GLU A 392 18.98 29.46 -8.24
C GLU A 392 18.37 28.06 -8.07
N THR A 393 17.12 27.99 -7.67
CA THR A 393 16.38 26.74 -7.47
C THR A 393 15.48 26.39 -8.64
N GLY A 394 15.16 27.35 -9.51
CA GLY A 394 14.46 27.15 -10.78
C GLY A 394 12.93 27.02 -10.70
N TRP A 395 12.33 27.26 -9.50
CA TRP A 395 10.85 27.24 -9.34
C TRP A 395 10.20 28.54 -9.77
#